data_1d8871bac455a96bd928536776d69750
#
_entry.id   1d8871bac455a96bd928536776d69750
#
_cell.length_a   1.000
_cell.length_b   1.000
_cell.length_c   1.000
_cell.angle_alpha   90.00
_cell.angle_beta   90.00
_cell.angle_gamma   90.00
#
_symmetry.space_group_name_H-M   'P 1'
#
loop_
_entity.id
_entity.type
_entity.pdbx_description
1 polymer ?
#
loop_
_entity_poly.entity_id
_entity_poly.type
_entity_poly.pdbx_seq_one_letter_code
_entity_poly.pdbx_strand_id
1 'polypeptide(L)'
;YGRLEVVEHGGTLNQEFFSVLYEKNEDIRGLKQLAIYGCKGIAAYARHALNLGYEDEAVFVVIENALAEISRPDISADELVSLVLEVGAGGVKAMALLDKANTSAYGNPEITHVNIGVGKRPGILISGHDLKDLEELLEQSQGKGVDIYTHSEMLPAQSYPFFKKYPHFAGNYGNAWWRQIEEFETFNGMFLFTSNCIVPPRPKTTYMDRVYTTGVVGMPGTHYIPDRPDGKKDFSEIIERAQKCPPPTEIEHGEIVAGFAHHQVLELAPKIIDLIKRGKIRKFVVMGGCDGRMPSRKYYTEFAEQLPHDCVILTCGCAKYRYNKLQLGDIEGVPRVLDACLLYTSPS
;
A
#
# COMPACT_ATOMS: atom_id res chain seq x y z
N TYR A 1 3.01 17.34 -18.85
CA TYR A 1 3.77 17.31 -17.59
C TYR A 1 4.63 18.56 -17.52
N GLY A 2 4.19 19.56 -16.74
CA GLY A 2 4.97 20.77 -16.49
C GLY A 2 6.24 20.41 -15.73
N ARG A 3 7.37 20.43 -16.42
CA ARG A 3 8.65 20.63 -15.75
C ARG A 3 8.56 21.99 -15.08
N LEU A 4 8.62 22.06 -13.76
CA LEU A 4 8.94 23.28 -13.04
C LEU A 4 10.34 23.69 -13.50
N GLU A 5 10.45 24.50 -14.54
CA GLU A 5 11.66 25.26 -14.80
C GLU A 5 11.75 26.30 -13.68
N VAL A 6 12.63 26.08 -12.74
CA VAL A 6 13.09 27.14 -11.85
C VAL A 6 13.85 28.11 -12.74
N VAL A 7 13.14 29.14 -13.23
CA VAL A 7 13.78 30.25 -13.92
C VAL A 7 14.57 31.00 -12.85
N GLU A 8 15.89 30.84 -12.85
CA GLU A 8 16.82 31.67 -12.10
C GLU A 8 16.73 33.11 -12.60
N HIS A 9 15.76 33.85 -12.12
CA HIS A 9 15.86 35.30 -12.12
C HIS A 9 16.74 35.68 -10.94
N GLY A 10 18.01 35.89 -11.17
CA GLY A 10 19.09 36.54 -10.41
C GLY A 10 18.86 37.06 -8.98
N GLY A 11 17.96 36.49 -8.22
CA GLY A 11 17.64 36.75 -6.84
C GLY A 11 17.66 35.42 -6.07
N THR A 12 18.33 35.38 -4.94
CA THR A 12 18.22 34.31 -3.96
C THR A 12 16.75 34.04 -3.70
N LEU A 13 16.26 32.86 -4.13
CA LEU A 13 14.92 32.38 -3.75
C LEU A 13 14.89 32.37 -2.21
N ASN A 14 14.14 33.31 -1.63
CA ASN A 14 13.95 33.34 -0.20
C ASN A 14 13.11 32.13 0.18
N GLN A 15 13.76 31.04 0.63
CA GLN A 15 13.09 29.80 1.04
C GLN A 15 11.99 30.05 2.08
N GLU A 16 12.11 31.12 2.87
CA GLU A 16 11.08 31.54 3.84
C GLU A 16 9.73 31.86 3.16
N PHE A 17 9.75 32.34 1.93
CA PHE A 17 8.52 32.77 1.24
C PHE A 17 7.69 31.59 0.68
N PHE A 18 8.32 30.45 0.42
CA PHE A 18 7.67 29.30 -0.22
C PHE A 18 7.46 28.10 0.67
N SER A 19 8.01 28.09 1.88
CA SER A 19 7.88 26.96 2.78
C SER A 19 6.77 27.18 3.81
N VAL A 20 5.79 26.29 3.84
CA VAL A 20 4.73 26.27 4.87
C VAL A 20 5.28 26.12 6.28
N LEU A 21 6.55 25.69 6.43
CA LEU A 21 7.20 25.54 7.74
C LEU A 21 7.48 26.89 8.41
N TYR A 22 7.53 27.99 7.66
CA TYR A 22 7.71 29.34 8.19
C TYR A 22 6.40 30.01 8.62
N GLU A 23 5.26 29.38 8.39
CA GLU A 23 3.97 29.84 8.93
C GLU A 23 4.01 29.84 10.47
N LYS A 24 3.76 31.02 11.06
CA LYS A 24 3.89 31.23 12.51
C LYS A 24 2.68 30.66 13.28
N ASN A 25 1.50 30.73 12.68
CA ASN A 25 0.31 30.17 13.28
C ASN A 25 0.33 28.66 13.11
N GLU A 26 0.35 27.94 14.25
CA GLU A 26 0.48 26.47 14.25
C GLU A 26 -0.72 25.76 13.62
N ASP A 27 -1.93 26.29 13.78
CA ASP A 27 -3.15 25.72 13.20
C ASP A 27 -3.15 25.89 11.69
N ILE A 28 -2.81 27.10 11.19
CA ILE A 28 -2.67 27.37 9.75
C ILE A 28 -1.58 26.48 9.16
N ARG A 29 -0.42 26.40 9.81
CA ARG A 29 0.68 25.55 9.36
C ARG A 29 0.28 24.08 9.31
N GLY A 30 -0.40 23.57 10.35
CA GLY A 30 -0.87 22.19 10.44
C GLY A 30 -1.86 21.85 9.33
N LEU A 31 -2.84 22.73 9.07
CA LEU A 31 -3.83 22.54 8.00
C LEU A 31 -3.20 22.59 6.61
N LYS A 32 -2.28 23.54 6.35
CA LYS A 32 -1.53 23.58 5.09
C LYS A 32 -0.73 22.29 4.86
N GLN A 33 -0.03 21.80 5.90
CA GLN A 33 0.73 20.55 5.83
C GLN A 33 -0.21 19.36 5.55
N LEU A 34 -1.35 19.28 6.22
CA LEU A 34 -2.33 18.22 6.03
C LEU A 34 -2.84 18.18 4.58
N ALA A 35 -3.17 19.34 4.00
CA ALA A 35 -3.59 19.43 2.61
C ALA A 35 -2.46 18.99 1.65
N ILE A 36 -1.20 19.40 1.88
CA ILE A 36 -0.04 18.96 1.08
C ILE A 36 0.14 17.44 1.14
N TYR A 37 0.04 16.83 2.33
CA TYR A 37 0.15 15.38 2.46
C TYR A 37 -1.00 14.65 1.77
N GLY A 38 -2.22 15.20 1.82
CA GLY A 38 -3.35 14.70 1.04
C GLY A 38 -3.07 14.74 -0.46
N CYS A 39 -2.59 15.87 -0.99
CA CYS A 39 -2.21 15.99 -2.40
C CYS A 39 -1.12 15.00 -2.81
N LYS A 40 -0.12 14.73 -1.95
CA LYS A 40 0.90 13.72 -2.22
C LYS A 40 0.30 12.32 -2.37
N GLY A 41 -0.66 11.95 -1.50
CA GLY A 41 -1.38 10.68 -1.59
C GLY A 41 -2.18 10.56 -2.89
N ILE A 42 -2.95 11.61 -3.23
CA ILE A 42 -3.72 11.69 -4.48
C ILE A 42 -2.79 11.53 -5.69
N ALA A 43 -1.68 12.27 -5.73
CA ALA A 43 -0.71 12.22 -6.82
C ALA A 43 -0.10 10.83 -7.00
N ALA A 44 0.22 10.12 -5.90
CA ALA A 44 0.73 8.76 -5.97
C ALA A 44 -0.30 7.80 -6.58
N TYR A 45 -1.55 7.84 -6.14
CA TYR A 45 -2.62 6.99 -6.67
C TYR A 45 -2.95 7.32 -8.12
N ALA A 46 -3.02 8.62 -8.47
CA ALA A 46 -3.19 9.06 -9.85
C ALA A 46 -2.06 8.57 -10.77
N ARG A 47 -0.81 8.57 -10.28
CA ARG A 47 0.34 8.03 -11.04
C ARG A 47 0.20 6.53 -11.29
N HIS A 48 -0.21 5.75 -10.28
CA HIS A 48 -0.42 4.31 -10.45
C HIS A 48 -1.55 4.02 -11.46
N ALA A 49 -2.65 4.77 -11.41
CA ALA A 49 -3.73 4.66 -12.39
C ALA A 49 -3.25 5.01 -13.81
N LEU A 50 -2.48 6.09 -13.94
CA LEU A 50 -1.90 6.53 -15.21
C LEU A 50 -0.95 5.49 -15.81
N ASN A 51 -0.16 4.78 -15.00
CA ASN A 51 0.70 3.69 -15.45
C ASN A 51 -0.10 2.56 -16.13
N LEU A 52 -1.39 2.44 -15.81
CA LEU A 52 -2.35 1.51 -16.42
C LEU A 52 -3.21 2.15 -17.52
N GLY A 53 -2.93 3.41 -17.92
CA GLY A 53 -3.65 4.14 -18.96
C GLY A 53 -4.96 4.79 -18.50
N TYR A 54 -5.15 4.98 -17.19
CA TYR A 54 -6.33 5.62 -16.60
C TYR A 54 -5.99 6.98 -16.02
N GLU A 55 -6.76 8.00 -16.42
CA GLU A 55 -6.64 9.36 -15.89
C GLU A 55 -8.03 9.99 -15.70
N ASP A 56 -8.10 10.96 -14.80
CA ASP A 56 -9.29 11.78 -14.56
C ASP A 56 -8.83 13.22 -14.25
N GLU A 57 -9.22 14.16 -15.11
CA GLU A 57 -8.89 15.59 -14.96
C GLU A 57 -9.37 16.14 -13.61
N ALA A 58 -10.50 15.67 -13.11
CA ALA A 58 -11.04 16.12 -11.82
C ALA A 58 -10.13 15.79 -10.63
N VAL A 59 -9.28 14.76 -10.74
CA VAL A 59 -8.26 14.42 -9.73
C VAL A 59 -7.10 15.42 -9.77
N PHE A 60 -6.66 15.81 -10.97
CA PHE A 60 -5.56 16.78 -11.13
C PHE A 60 -5.98 18.17 -10.69
N VAL A 61 -7.19 18.61 -11.06
CA VAL A 61 -7.76 19.90 -10.65
C VAL A 61 -7.79 20.08 -9.14
N VAL A 62 -8.11 19.01 -8.37
CA VAL A 62 -8.07 19.07 -6.89
C VAL A 62 -6.66 19.38 -6.38
N ILE A 63 -5.63 18.75 -6.97
CA ILE A 63 -4.23 18.99 -6.56
C ILE A 63 -3.82 20.43 -6.89
N GLU A 64 -4.12 20.89 -8.11
CA GLU A 64 -3.75 22.22 -8.58
C GLU A 64 -4.43 23.31 -7.75
N ASN A 65 -5.73 23.19 -7.51
CA ASN A 65 -6.47 24.12 -6.66
C ASN A 65 -5.94 24.14 -5.23
N ALA A 66 -5.69 22.97 -4.64
CA ALA A 66 -5.18 22.88 -3.28
C ALA A 66 -3.82 23.56 -3.15
N LEU A 67 -2.90 23.35 -4.09
CA LEU A 67 -1.59 23.99 -4.06
C LEU A 67 -1.69 25.51 -4.28
N ALA A 68 -2.60 25.98 -5.13
CA ALA A 68 -2.87 27.40 -5.33
C ALA A 68 -3.40 28.06 -4.04
N GLU A 69 -4.40 27.46 -3.41
CA GLU A 69 -4.99 27.98 -2.16
C GLU A 69 -4.00 27.99 -0.99
N ILE A 70 -3.21 26.93 -0.82
CA ILE A 70 -2.17 26.86 0.22
C ILE A 70 -1.13 27.98 0.06
N SER A 71 -0.90 28.43 -1.16
CA SER A 71 0.07 29.50 -1.47
C SER A 71 -0.44 30.91 -1.11
N ARG A 72 -1.73 31.06 -0.82
CA ARG A 72 -2.30 32.36 -0.40
C ARG A 72 -1.77 32.76 0.98
N PRO A 73 -1.27 34.00 1.14
CA PRO A 73 -0.76 34.50 2.43
C PRO A 73 -1.88 34.84 3.42
N ASP A 74 -3.09 35.10 2.92
CA ASP A 74 -4.25 35.58 3.68
C ASP A 74 -5.30 34.51 3.93
N ILE A 75 -5.02 33.24 3.62
CA ILE A 75 -5.97 32.15 3.80
C ILE A 75 -6.29 31.91 5.28
N SER A 76 -7.57 31.87 5.60
CA SER A 76 -8.06 31.65 6.96
C SER A 76 -8.07 30.15 7.34
N ALA A 77 -8.19 29.87 8.63
CA ALA A 77 -8.31 28.50 9.13
C ALA A 77 -9.58 27.81 8.62
N ASP A 78 -10.70 28.51 8.51
CA ASP A 78 -11.96 27.94 8.03
C ASP A 78 -11.91 27.59 6.53
N GLU A 79 -11.25 28.44 5.72
CA GLU A 79 -10.98 28.14 4.31
C GLU A 79 -10.07 26.92 4.19
N LEU A 80 -9.03 26.81 5.02
CA LEU A 80 -8.15 25.65 5.02
C LEU A 80 -8.84 24.35 5.48
N VAL A 81 -9.75 24.41 6.45
CA VAL A 81 -10.57 23.25 6.83
C VAL A 81 -11.42 22.79 5.66
N SER A 82 -12.07 23.72 4.96
CA SER A 82 -12.85 23.41 3.75
C SER A 82 -11.97 22.79 2.66
N LEU A 83 -10.78 23.35 2.44
CA LEU A 83 -9.79 22.83 1.48
C LEU A 83 -9.34 21.41 1.83
N VAL A 84 -9.06 21.13 3.10
CA VAL A 84 -8.68 19.77 3.55
C VAL A 84 -9.78 18.76 3.28
N LEU A 85 -11.05 19.13 3.47
CA LEU A 85 -12.19 18.28 3.13
C LEU A 85 -12.32 18.06 1.62
N GLU A 86 -12.09 19.09 0.80
CA GLU A 86 -12.05 18.97 -0.67
C GLU A 86 -10.92 18.04 -1.14
N VAL A 87 -9.73 18.17 -0.56
CA VAL A 87 -8.60 17.26 -0.81
C VAL A 87 -8.97 15.83 -0.41
N GLY A 88 -9.65 15.64 0.72
CA GLY A 88 -10.17 14.33 1.14
C GLY A 88 -11.14 13.73 0.11
N ALA A 89 -12.08 14.52 -0.39
CA ALA A 89 -13.01 14.10 -1.44
C ALA A 89 -12.27 13.77 -2.76
N GLY A 90 -11.22 14.53 -3.10
CA GLY A 90 -10.32 14.22 -4.22
C GLY A 90 -9.59 12.90 -4.04
N GLY A 91 -9.20 12.57 -2.80
CA GLY A 91 -8.61 11.28 -2.45
C GLY A 91 -9.54 10.11 -2.74
N VAL A 92 -10.83 10.23 -2.41
CA VAL A 92 -11.85 9.20 -2.73
C VAL A 92 -11.96 8.99 -4.25
N LYS A 93 -11.96 10.08 -5.05
CA LYS A 93 -11.98 9.99 -6.52
C LYS A 93 -10.73 9.29 -7.06
N ALA A 94 -9.55 9.64 -6.54
CA ALA A 94 -8.29 9.02 -6.96
C ALA A 94 -8.25 7.52 -6.63
N MET A 95 -8.75 7.12 -5.45
CA MET A 95 -8.87 5.71 -5.06
C MET A 95 -9.84 4.95 -5.98
N ALA A 96 -11.00 5.52 -6.29
CA ALA A 96 -11.97 4.91 -7.21
C ALA A 96 -11.39 4.76 -8.64
N LEU A 97 -10.62 5.75 -9.11
CA LEU A 97 -9.92 5.68 -10.39
C LEU A 97 -8.90 4.54 -10.41
N LEU A 98 -8.10 4.41 -9.35
CA LEU A 98 -7.10 3.36 -9.24
C LEU A 98 -7.71 1.97 -9.08
N ASP A 99 -8.80 1.84 -8.31
CA ASP A 99 -9.56 0.59 -8.21
C ASP A 99 -10.06 0.14 -9.59
N LYS A 100 -10.68 1.06 -10.35
CA LYS A 100 -11.10 0.80 -11.72
C LYS A 100 -9.94 0.36 -12.62
N ALA A 101 -8.79 1.03 -12.53
CA ALA A 101 -7.60 0.70 -13.31
C ALA A 101 -7.09 -0.72 -12.97
N ASN A 102 -6.90 -1.00 -11.67
CA ASN A 102 -6.40 -2.29 -11.21
C ASN A 102 -7.35 -3.45 -11.52
N THR A 103 -8.65 -3.28 -11.25
CA THR A 103 -9.63 -4.35 -11.49
C THR A 103 -9.86 -4.60 -12.97
N SER A 104 -9.75 -3.57 -13.82
CA SER A 104 -9.81 -3.73 -15.28
C SER A 104 -8.58 -4.46 -15.84
N ALA A 105 -7.40 -4.21 -15.29
CA ALA A 105 -6.14 -4.83 -15.74
C ALA A 105 -5.94 -6.24 -15.18
N TYR A 106 -6.27 -6.46 -13.91
CA TYR A 106 -5.88 -7.66 -13.17
C TYR A 106 -7.06 -8.53 -12.70
N GLY A 107 -8.29 -8.11 -12.95
CA GLY A 107 -9.52 -8.75 -12.49
C GLY A 107 -9.90 -8.32 -11.07
N ASN A 108 -11.11 -8.64 -10.65
CA ASN A 108 -11.56 -8.38 -9.29
C ASN A 108 -10.86 -9.33 -8.32
N PRO A 109 -10.33 -8.83 -7.18
CA PRO A 109 -9.80 -9.69 -6.14
C PRO A 109 -10.85 -10.73 -5.68
N GLU A 110 -10.39 -11.96 -5.50
CA GLU A 110 -11.21 -13.09 -5.09
C GLU A 110 -10.64 -13.74 -3.82
N ILE A 111 -11.48 -14.46 -3.07
CA ILE A 111 -11.06 -15.15 -1.84
C ILE A 111 -9.86 -16.05 -2.16
N THR A 112 -8.77 -15.84 -1.44
CA THR A 112 -7.50 -16.51 -1.69
C THR A 112 -6.85 -16.93 -0.38
N HIS A 113 -6.39 -18.18 -0.35
CA HIS A 113 -5.50 -18.69 0.68
C HIS A 113 -4.07 -18.31 0.30
N VAL A 114 -3.48 -17.41 1.04
CA VAL A 114 -2.13 -16.87 0.78
C VAL A 114 -1.14 -17.60 1.67
N ASN A 115 -0.18 -18.29 1.06
CA ASN A 115 0.92 -18.92 1.78
C ASN A 115 1.77 -17.86 2.50
N ILE A 116 2.12 -18.11 3.77
CA ILE A 116 3.01 -17.26 4.57
C ILE A 116 4.35 -17.94 4.92
N GLY A 117 4.57 -19.14 4.42
CA GLY A 117 5.85 -19.84 4.49
C GLY A 117 6.76 -19.49 3.32
N VAL A 118 7.90 -20.18 3.23
CA VAL A 118 8.91 -19.92 2.19
C VAL A 118 9.21 -21.18 1.36
N GLY A 119 9.61 -20.95 0.10
CA GLY A 119 10.13 -21.97 -0.80
C GLY A 119 11.63 -22.24 -0.62
N LYS A 120 12.17 -23.05 -1.52
CA LYS A 120 13.59 -23.45 -1.52
C LYS A 120 14.44 -22.62 -2.49
N ARG A 121 13.83 -21.70 -3.24
CA ARG A 121 14.54 -20.84 -4.20
C ARG A 121 14.90 -19.50 -3.56
N PRO A 122 15.94 -18.82 -4.07
CA PRO A 122 16.19 -17.42 -3.73
C PRO A 122 14.95 -16.56 -3.99
N GLY A 123 14.82 -15.46 -3.26
CA GLY A 123 13.62 -14.63 -3.35
C GLY A 123 13.87 -13.16 -3.62
N ILE A 124 12.86 -12.50 -4.19
CA ILE A 124 12.71 -11.04 -4.22
C ILE A 124 11.45 -10.71 -3.42
N LEU A 125 11.59 -9.80 -2.45
CA LEU A 125 10.50 -9.32 -1.61
C LEU A 125 10.04 -7.96 -2.16
N ILE A 126 8.82 -7.92 -2.70
CA ILE A 126 8.22 -6.68 -3.21
C ILE A 126 7.28 -6.09 -2.19
N SER A 127 7.40 -4.78 -1.95
CA SER A 127 6.57 -4.01 -1.03
C SER A 127 6.11 -2.70 -1.66
N GLY A 128 5.03 -2.14 -1.16
CA GLY A 128 4.41 -0.93 -1.69
C GLY A 128 3.05 -1.22 -2.31
N HIS A 129 2.68 -0.49 -3.38
CA HIS A 129 1.31 -0.48 -3.88
C HIS A 129 1.18 -0.59 -5.40
N ASP A 130 2.26 -0.50 -6.19
CA ASP A 130 2.17 -0.49 -7.66
C ASP A 130 2.08 -1.92 -8.21
N LEU A 131 0.90 -2.29 -8.72
CA LEU A 131 0.66 -3.60 -9.32
C LEU A 131 1.29 -3.74 -10.71
N LYS A 132 1.55 -2.62 -11.41
CA LYS A 132 2.24 -2.64 -12.70
C LYS A 132 3.70 -3.04 -12.52
N ASP A 133 4.35 -2.53 -11.48
CA ASP A 133 5.72 -2.94 -11.12
C ASP A 133 5.79 -4.43 -10.75
N LEU A 134 4.78 -4.93 -10.04
CA LEU A 134 4.68 -6.36 -9.73
C LEU A 134 4.49 -7.21 -11.00
N GLU A 135 3.61 -6.79 -11.92
CA GLU A 135 3.42 -7.46 -13.20
C GLU A 135 4.74 -7.59 -13.97
N GLU A 136 5.44 -6.47 -14.16
CA GLU A 136 6.71 -6.45 -14.90
C GLU A 136 7.81 -7.27 -14.21
N LEU A 137 7.87 -7.26 -12.88
CA LEU A 137 8.79 -8.11 -12.12
C LEU A 137 8.49 -9.60 -12.32
N LEU A 138 7.21 -10.00 -12.24
CA LEU A 138 6.78 -11.38 -12.43
C LEU A 138 7.04 -11.87 -13.85
N GLU A 139 6.78 -11.03 -14.87
CA GLU A 139 7.09 -11.37 -16.25
C GLU A 139 8.59 -11.59 -16.48
N GLN A 140 9.43 -10.67 -15.99
CA GLN A 140 10.88 -10.74 -16.21
C GLN A 140 11.56 -11.83 -15.38
N SER A 141 11.02 -12.20 -14.22
CA SER A 141 11.56 -13.24 -13.35
C SER A 141 11.07 -14.65 -13.69
N GLN A 142 10.09 -14.79 -14.59
CA GLN A 142 9.55 -16.09 -14.98
C GLN A 142 10.63 -17.01 -15.54
N GLY A 143 10.73 -18.22 -14.98
CA GLY A 143 11.73 -19.21 -15.38
C GLY A 143 13.17 -18.91 -14.94
N LYS A 144 13.41 -17.84 -14.17
CA LYS A 144 14.75 -17.43 -13.70
C LYS A 144 15.20 -18.12 -12.40
N GLY A 145 14.39 -18.99 -11.82
CA GLY A 145 14.75 -19.72 -10.60
C GLY A 145 14.72 -18.92 -9.33
N VAL A 146 14.00 -17.80 -9.33
CA VAL A 146 13.71 -16.97 -8.14
C VAL A 146 12.24 -17.00 -7.80
N ASP A 147 11.89 -16.86 -6.52
CA ASP A 147 10.54 -16.72 -6.03
C ASP A 147 10.24 -15.26 -5.68
N ILE A 148 9.02 -14.81 -5.96
CA ILE A 148 8.56 -13.46 -5.63
C ILE A 148 7.60 -13.56 -4.44
N TYR A 149 7.90 -12.78 -3.41
CA TYR A 149 7.09 -12.66 -2.20
C TYR A 149 6.56 -11.25 -2.04
N THR A 150 5.32 -11.11 -1.61
CA THR A 150 4.78 -9.81 -1.18
C THR A 150 5.14 -9.53 0.27
N HIS A 151 5.17 -8.25 0.62
CA HIS A 151 5.32 -7.77 1.99
C HIS A 151 4.37 -6.62 2.25
N SER A 152 3.85 -6.52 3.48
CA SER A 152 3.06 -5.38 3.92
C SER A 152 1.83 -5.12 3.02
N GLU A 153 1.68 -3.93 2.47
CA GLU A 153 0.54 -3.55 1.63
C GLU A 153 0.54 -4.16 0.21
N MET A 154 1.57 -4.90 -0.16
CA MET A 154 1.53 -5.68 -1.40
C MET A 154 0.83 -7.04 -1.24
N LEU A 155 0.55 -7.50 -0.01
CA LEU A 155 -0.19 -8.74 0.26
C LEU A 155 -1.46 -8.92 -0.59
N PRO A 156 -2.34 -7.91 -0.73
CA PRO A 156 -3.56 -8.05 -1.51
C PRO A 156 -3.36 -8.39 -2.97
N ALA A 157 -2.20 -8.15 -3.54
CA ALA A 157 -1.87 -8.56 -4.92
C ALA A 157 -2.04 -10.06 -5.15
N GLN A 158 -1.87 -10.88 -4.10
CA GLN A 158 -2.08 -12.33 -4.14
C GLN A 158 -3.52 -12.71 -4.51
N SER A 159 -4.48 -11.82 -4.30
CA SER A 159 -5.91 -12.07 -4.52
C SER A 159 -6.40 -11.71 -5.91
N TYR A 160 -5.59 -11.05 -6.74
CA TYR A 160 -5.97 -10.72 -8.11
C TYR A 160 -5.79 -11.94 -9.03
N PRO A 161 -6.83 -12.33 -9.82
CA PRO A 161 -6.77 -13.50 -10.69
C PRO A 161 -5.60 -13.51 -11.65
N PHE A 162 -5.26 -12.34 -12.21
CA PHE A 162 -4.18 -12.19 -13.18
C PHE A 162 -2.83 -12.72 -12.67
N PHE A 163 -2.50 -12.50 -11.40
CA PHE A 163 -1.20 -12.89 -10.86
C PHE A 163 -1.10 -14.38 -10.51
N LYS A 164 -2.22 -15.07 -10.37
CA LYS A 164 -2.26 -16.51 -10.06
C LYS A 164 -1.67 -17.42 -11.15
N LYS A 165 -1.48 -16.90 -12.36
CA LYS A 165 -0.83 -17.62 -13.46
C LYS A 165 0.68 -17.80 -13.26
N TYR A 166 1.32 -17.07 -12.33
CA TYR A 166 2.75 -17.12 -12.10
C TYR A 166 3.09 -18.09 -10.95
N PRO A 167 3.62 -19.30 -11.24
CA PRO A 167 3.87 -20.32 -10.21
C PRO A 167 5.02 -19.95 -9.25
N HIS A 168 5.81 -18.92 -9.56
CA HIS A 168 6.87 -18.40 -8.71
C HIS A 168 6.42 -17.19 -7.87
N PHE A 169 5.15 -16.81 -7.94
CA PHE A 169 4.53 -15.86 -7.02
C PHE A 169 4.15 -16.63 -5.76
N ALA A 170 5.08 -16.69 -4.79
CA ALA A 170 5.14 -17.74 -3.79
C ALA A 170 4.28 -17.51 -2.55
N GLY A 171 3.91 -16.26 -2.28
CA GLY A 171 3.12 -15.91 -1.09
C GLY A 171 3.53 -14.58 -0.47
N ASN A 172 3.21 -14.41 0.80
CA ASN A 172 3.56 -13.21 1.57
C ASN A 172 4.59 -13.55 2.64
N TYR A 173 5.63 -12.73 2.78
CA TYR A 173 6.65 -12.86 3.81
C TYR A 173 6.52 -11.75 4.83
N GLY A 174 6.42 -12.13 6.09
CA GLY A 174 6.38 -11.18 7.20
C GLY A 174 5.04 -10.45 7.37
N ASN A 175 5.13 -9.26 7.95
CA ASN A 175 4.00 -8.54 8.53
C ASN A 175 3.87 -7.10 7.99
N ALA A 176 3.45 -6.17 8.86
CA ALA A 176 3.30 -4.77 8.56
C ALA A 176 4.65 -4.07 8.31
N TRP A 177 4.62 -2.93 7.61
CA TRP A 177 5.78 -2.12 7.27
C TRP A 177 6.76 -1.86 8.43
N TRP A 178 6.26 -1.67 9.64
CA TRP A 178 7.08 -1.36 10.81
C TRP A 178 7.91 -2.54 11.34
N ARG A 179 7.69 -3.77 10.83
CA ARG A 179 8.47 -4.97 11.17
C ARG A 179 9.69 -5.18 10.25
N GLN A 180 9.86 -4.38 9.21
CA GLN A 180 10.95 -4.50 8.23
C GLN A 180 12.32 -4.69 8.86
N ILE A 181 12.65 -3.90 9.88
CA ILE A 181 13.97 -3.93 10.50
C ILE A 181 14.36 -5.32 11.04
N GLU A 182 13.37 -6.10 11.45
CA GLU A 182 13.58 -7.44 11.98
C GLU A 182 13.48 -8.50 10.88
N GLU A 183 12.45 -8.39 10.04
CA GLU A 183 12.09 -9.39 9.04
C GLU A 183 13.03 -9.37 7.84
N PHE A 184 13.55 -8.22 7.44
CA PHE A 184 14.44 -8.11 6.28
C PHE A 184 15.84 -8.69 6.55
N GLU A 185 16.27 -8.75 7.82
CA GLU A 185 17.53 -9.43 8.18
C GLU A 185 17.48 -10.93 7.91
N THR A 186 16.28 -11.53 7.90
CA THR A 186 16.08 -12.98 7.73
C THR A 186 15.65 -13.37 6.31
N PHE A 187 15.28 -12.41 5.45
CA PHE A 187 14.81 -12.73 4.11
C PHE A 187 15.92 -13.24 3.18
N ASN A 188 17.16 -12.83 3.38
CA ASN A 188 18.35 -13.21 2.63
C ASN A 188 18.39 -12.76 1.15
N GLY A 189 17.28 -12.54 0.49
CA GLY A 189 17.14 -12.12 -0.93
C GLY A 189 17.18 -10.61 -1.14
N MET A 190 16.68 -10.18 -2.29
CA MET A 190 16.58 -8.76 -2.67
C MET A 190 15.25 -8.15 -2.27
N PHE A 191 15.21 -6.82 -2.13
CA PHE A 191 14.02 -6.05 -1.77
C PHE A 191 13.70 -5.03 -2.85
N LEU A 192 12.43 -4.94 -3.24
CA LEU A 192 11.94 -3.94 -4.18
C LEU A 192 10.80 -3.14 -3.55
N PHE A 193 10.97 -1.83 -3.46
CA PHE A 193 9.93 -0.91 -3.05
C PHE A 193 9.39 -0.14 -4.24
N THR A 194 8.08 -0.19 -4.42
CA THR A 194 7.36 0.46 -5.54
C THR A 194 6.67 1.75 -5.13
N SER A 195 6.52 1.97 -3.82
CA SER A 195 5.95 3.17 -3.23
C SER A 195 6.46 3.33 -1.79
N ASN A 196 5.70 4.00 -0.92
CA ASN A 196 6.01 4.19 0.49
C ASN A 196 6.18 2.87 1.29
N CYS A 197 6.17 2.96 2.61
CA CYS A 197 6.40 1.88 3.57
C CYS A 197 7.87 1.49 3.75
N ILE A 198 8.83 2.33 3.36
CA ILE A 198 10.24 2.14 3.71
C ILE A 198 10.50 2.65 5.12
N VAL A 199 11.07 1.79 5.96
CA VAL A 199 11.54 2.17 7.29
C VAL A 199 13.00 2.58 7.19
N PRO A 200 13.38 3.79 7.67
CA PRO A 200 14.78 4.20 7.70
C PRO A 200 15.65 3.17 8.41
N PRO A 201 16.81 2.80 7.83
CA PRO A 201 17.67 1.77 8.40
C PRO A 201 18.26 2.20 9.73
N ARG A 202 18.55 1.25 10.59
CA ARG A 202 19.31 1.47 11.81
C ARG A 202 20.83 1.30 11.56
N PRO A 203 21.72 1.82 12.40
CA PRO A 203 23.17 1.70 12.21
C PRO A 203 23.70 0.26 12.07
N LYS A 204 22.93 -0.73 12.54
CA LYS A 204 23.30 -2.16 12.46
C LYS A 204 22.59 -2.91 11.33
N THR A 205 21.82 -2.23 10.48
CA THR A 205 21.11 -2.86 9.35
C THR A 205 22.12 -3.43 8.34
N THR A 206 21.93 -4.69 7.94
CA THR A 206 22.86 -5.40 7.04
C THR A 206 22.32 -5.56 5.61
N TYR A 207 21.04 -5.24 5.36
CA TYR A 207 20.36 -5.51 4.09
C TYR A 207 20.34 -4.33 3.11
N MET A 208 20.92 -3.16 3.44
CA MET A 208 20.75 -1.93 2.64
C MET A 208 21.26 -2.01 1.21
N ASP A 209 22.35 -2.73 0.96
CA ASP A 209 22.89 -2.94 -0.38
C ASP A 209 22.01 -3.84 -1.27
N ARG A 210 21.02 -4.51 -0.67
CA ARG A 210 20.05 -5.38 -1.33
C ARG A 210 18.71 -4.69 -1.59
N VAL A 211 18.57 -3.39 -1.23
CA VAL A 211 17.33 -2.63 -1.37
C VAL A 211 17.29 -1.86 -2.67
N TYR A 212 16.26 -2.11 -3.44
CA TYR A 212 15.90 -1.40 -4.67
C TYR A 212 14.63 -0.60 -4.46
N THR A 213 14.57 0.54 -5.12
CA THR A 213 13.39 1.43 -5.16
C THR A 213 13.05 1.74 -6.61
N THR A 214 11.79 2.04 -6.88
CA THR A 214 11.33 2.42 -8.22
C THR A 214 10.09 3.31 -8.16
N GLY A 215 9.69 3.90 -9.28
CA GLY A 215 8.46 4.69 -9.39
C GLY A 215 8.50 5.95 -8.53
N VAL A 216 7.53 6.06 -7.63
CA VAL A 216 7.31 7.27 -6.80
C VAL A 216 8.14 7.29 -5.52
N VAL A 217 8.98 6.28 -5.27
CA VAL A 217 9.77 6.18 -4.05
C VAL A 217 11.26 6.11 -4.33
N GLY A 218 12.04 6.79 -3.49
CA GLY A 218 13.50 6.73 -3.47
C GLY A 218 14.00 6.97 -2.06
N MET A 219 15.11 6.34 -1.71
CA MET A 219 15.78 6.55 -0.43
C MET A 219 17.29 6.60 -0.64
N PRO A 220 18.03 7.52 0.00
CA PRO A 220 19.48 7.55 -0.07
C PRO A 220 20.11 6.22 0.35
N GLY A 221 21.09 5.75 -0.43
CA GLY A 221 21.79 4.48 -0.18
C GLY A 221 21.08 3.24 -0.73
N THR A 222 19.99 3.39 -1.50
CA THR A 222 19.33 2.31 -2.24
C THR A 222 19.64 2.38 -3.73
N HIS A 223 19.42 1.27 -4.45
CA HIS A 223 19.50 1.23 -5.91
C HIS A 223 18.15 1.67 -6.49
N TYR A 224 18.13 2.70 -7.36
CA TYR A 224 16.91 3.16 -8.00
C TYR A 224 16.79 2.60 -9.42
N ILE A 225 15.65 1.98 -9.72
CA ILE A 225 15.32 1.46 -11.05
C ILE A 225 14.44 2.50 -11.75
N PRO A 226 14.95 3.20 -12.78
CA PRO A 226 14.19 4.22 -13.50
C PRO A 226 13.23 3.61 -14.53
N ASP A 227 12.23 4.41 -14.93
CA ASP A 227 11.44 4.12 -16.13
C ASP A 227 12.32 4.20 -17.38
N ARG A 228 12.14 3.27 -18.30
CA ARG A 228 12.70 3.34 -19.66
C ARG A 228 11.88 4.31 -20.53
N PRO A 229 12.37 4.71 -21.71
CA PRO A 229 11.63 5.58 -22.64
C PRO A 229 10.26 5.02 -23.08
N ASP A 230 10.10 3.70 -23.05
CA ASP A 230 8.84 3.00 -23.33
C ASP A 230 7.89 2.92 -22.10
N GLY A 231 8.26 3.52 -21.00
CA GLY A 231 7.53 3.52 -19.72
C GLY A 231 7.64 2.21 -18.93
N LYS A 232 8.44 1.23 -19.40
CA LYS A 232 8.69 -0.03 -18.68
C LYS A 232 9.94 0.09 -17.81
N LYS A 233 10.09 -0.87 -16.90
CA LYS A 233 11.25 -0.97 -16.02
C LYS A 233 12.15 -2.17 -16.37
N ASP A 234 13.42 -2.08 -16.00
CA ASP A 234 14.37 -3.16 -16.16
C ASP A 234 14.70 -3.78 -14.80
N PHE A 235 14.16 -4.95 -14.54
CA PHE A 235 14.42 -5.70 -13.32
C PHE A 235 15.52 -6.75 -13.47
N SER A 236 16.27 -6.76 -14.58
CA SER A 236 17.30 -7.77 -14.83
C SER A 236 18.36 -7.80 -13.73
N GLU A 237 18.88 -6.64 -13.30
CA GLU A 237 19.92 -6.56 -12.27
C GLU A 237 19.47 -7.14 -10.93
N ILE A 238 18.28 -6.75 -10.43
CA ILE A 238 17.77 -7.27 -9.15
C ILE A 238 17.51 -8.78 -9.22
N ILE A 239 17.05 -9.30 -10.38
CA ILE A 239 16.83 -10.73 -10.60
C ILE A 239 18.17 -11.48 -10.59
N GLU A 240 19.19 -11.01 -11.32
CA GLU A 240 20.51 -11.61 -11.36
C GLU A 240 21.21 -11.62 -10.00
N ARG A 241 21.02 -10.57 -9.22
CA ARG A 241 21.54 -10.52 -7.85
C ARG A 241 20.79 -11.47 -6.93
N ALA A 242 19.45 -11.55 -7.06
CA ALA A 242 18.63 -12.46 -6.27
C ALA A 242 19.03 -13.93 -6.50
N GLN A 243 19.34 -14.35 -7.75
CA GLN A 243 19.78 -15.72 -8.07
C GLN A 243 21.01 -16.17 -7.28
N LYS A 244 21.82 -15.23 -6.82
CA LYS A 244 23.08 -15.50 -6.06
C LYS A 244 22.85 -15.55 -4.55
N CYS A 245 21.63 -15.24 -4.10
CA CYS A 245 21.27 -15.24 -2.69
C CYS A 245 20.84 -16.63 -2.21
N PRO A 246 21.00 -16.94 -0.92
CA PRO A 246 20.36 -18.12 -0.34
C PRO A 246 18.83 -17.93 -0.28
N PRO A 247 18.05 -19.01 -0.14
CA PRO A 247 16.63 -18.92 0.11
C PRO A 247 16.30 -18.11 1.37
N PRO A 248 15.11 -17.51 1.45
CA PRO A 248 14.65 -16.86 2.68
C PRO A 248 14.62 -17.84 3.87
N THR A 249 14.92 -17.33 5.05
CA THR A 249 14.70 -18.09 6.30
C THR A 249 13.21 -18.04 6.64
N GLU A 250 12.60 -19.19 6.90
CA GLU A 250 11.20 -19.25 7.29
C GLU A 250 11.02 -18.63 8.69
N ILE A 251 10.12 -17.66 8.78
CA ILE A 251 9.74 -16.99 10.04
C ILE A 251 8.31 -17.35 10.48
N GLU A 252 7.47 -17.77 9.53
CA GLU A 252 6.08 -18.17 9.72
C GLU A 252 5.76 -19.29 8.73
N HIS A 253 4.71 -20.07 8.99
CA HIS A 253 4.21 -21.11 8.10
C HIS A 253 2.70 -21.17 8.14
N GLY A 254 2.10 -21.78 7.10
CA GLY A 254 0.66 -21.89 6.96
C GLY A 254 0.11 -20.88 5.96
N GLU A 255 -1.16 -20.53 6.13
CA GLU A 255 -1.89 -19.69 5.20
C GLU A 255 -2.75 -18.66 5.94
N ILE A 256 -3.02 -17.54 5.28
CA ILE A 256 -4.01 -16.55 5.68
C ILE A 256 -5.04 -16.38 4.57
N VAL A 257 -6.27 -15.97 4.93
CA VAL A 257 -7.34 -15.74 3.96
C VAL A 257 -7.45 -14.24 3.68
N ALA A 258 -7.43 -13.87 2.40
CA ALA A 258 -7.56 -12.51 1.91
C ALA A 258 -8.50 -12.43 0.70
N GLY A 259 -8.73 -11.24 0.13
CA GLY A 259 -9.45 -11.08 -1.12
C GLY A 259 -10.90 -10.63 -0.99
N PHE A 260 -11.29 -10.07 0.14
CA PHE A 260 -12.66 -9.55 0.38
C PHE A 260 -12.81 -8.09 -0.07
N ALA A 261 -12.34 -7.75 -1.30
CA ALA A 261 -12.60 -6.47 -1.91
C ALA A 261 -14.12 -6.26 -2.17
N HIS A 262 -14.51 -5.05 -2.54
CA HIS A 262 -15.92 -4.67 -2.68
C HIS A 262 -16.74 -5.64 -3.55
N HIS A 263 -16.21 -6.09 -4.69
CA HIS A 263 -16.89 -7.06 -5.56
C HIS A 263 -17.18 -8.37 -4.82
N GLN A 264 -16.18 -8.93 -4.16
CA GLN A 264 -16.32 -10.20 -3.42
C GLN A 264 -17.26 -10.07 -2.22
N VAL A 265 -17.25 -8.93 -1.52
CA VAL A 265 -18.18 -8.67 -0.41
C VAL A 265 -19.61 -8.56 -0.92
N LEU A 266 -19.83 -7.93 -2.09
CA LEU A 266 -21.15 -7.87 -2.71
C LEU A 266 -21.67 -9.25 -3.15
N GLU A 267 -20.80 -10.13 -3.65
CA GLU A 267 -21.16 -11.53 -3.94
C GLU A 267 -21.55 -12.31 -2.68
N LEU A 268 -20.90 -12.04 -1.56
CA LEU A 268 -21.24 -12.64 -0.27
C LEU A 268 -22.45 -11.99 0.41
N ALA A 269 -22.91 -10.83 -0.05
CA ALA A 269 -23.95 -10.05 0.60
C ALA A 269 -25.26 -10.84 0.85
N PRO A 270 -25.79 -11.67 -0.07
CA PRO A 270 -26.99 -12.46 0.19
C PRO A 270 -26.83 -13.38 1.41
N LYS A 271 -25.68 -14.05 1.55
CA LYS A 271 -25.35 -14.93 2.67
C LYS A 271 -25.19 -14.14 3.96
N ILE A 272 -24.47 -13.02 3.91
CA ILE A 272 -24.25 -12.14 5.06
C ILE A 272 -25.59 -11.59 5.58
N ILE A 273 -26.47 -11.14 4.68
CA ILE A 273 -27.82 -10.63 5.03
C ILE A 273 -28.67 -11.72 5.68
N ASP A 274 -28.63 -12.95 5.17
CA ASP A 274 -29.31 -14.08 5.81
C ASP A 274 -28.80 -14.34 7.22
N LEU A 275 -27.48 -14.36 7.40
CA LEU A 275 -26.86 -14.53 8.73
C LEU A 275 -27.24 -13.41 9.71
N ILE A 276 -27.35 -12.17 9.23
CA ILE A 276 -27.82 -11.03 10.05
C ILE A 276 -29.29 -11.25 10.44
N LYS A 277 -30.16 -11.59 9.49
CA LYS A 277 -31.61 -11.85 9.74
C LYS A 277 -31.83 -12.99 10.74
N ARG A 278 -30.97 -14.01 10.73
CA ARG A 278 -30.98 -15.13 11.69
C ARG A 278 -30.30 -14.81 13.02
N GLY A 279 -29.78 -13.58 13.21
CA GLY A 279 -29.08 -13.16 14.42
C GLY A 279 -27.71 -13.82 14.64
N LYS A 280 -27.12 -14.44 13.58
CA LYS A 280 -25.80 -15.08 13.63
C LYS A 280 -24.67 -14.06 13.51
N ILE A 281 -24.87 -12.99 12.74
CA ILE A 281 -24.00 -11.81 12.69
C ILE A 281 -24.76 -10.65 13.31
N ARG A 282 -24.20 -10.10 14.39
CA ARG A 282 -24.81 -9.00 15.12
C ARG A 282 -24.14 -7.66 14.85
N LYS A 283 -22.83 -7.65 14.64
CA LYS A 283 -22.05 -6.41 14.43
C LYS A 283 -20.92 -6.60 13.44
N PHE A 284 -20.64 -5.52 12.72
CA PHE A 284 -19.38 -5.34 11.99
C PHE A 284 -18.52 -4.33 12.74
N VAL A 285 -17.25 -4.62 12.84
CA VAL A 285 -16.25 -3.74 13.44
C VAL A 285 -15.23 -3.38 12.37
N VAL A 286 -15.15 -2.11 12.02
CA VAL A 286 -14.15 -1.63 11.06
C VAL A 286 -12.85 -1.34 11.80
N MET A 287 -11.81 -2.06 11.43
CA MET A 287 -10.46 -1.92 11.99
C MET A 287 -9.47 -1.83 10.83
N GLY A 288 -8.97 -0.65 10.52
CA GLY A 288 -8.12 -0.43 9.36
C GLY A 288 -7.07 0.65 9.58
N GLY A 289 -6.19 0.81 8.59
CA GLY A 289 -5.17 1.85 8.54
C GLY A 289 -3.74 1.34 8.52
N CYS A 290 -2.78 2.29 8.53
CA CYS A 290 -1.35 1.99 8.42
C CYS A 290 -0.74 1.33 9.66
N ASP A 291 -1.39 1.43 10.82
CA ASP A 291 -0.89 0.95 12.12
C ASP A 291 0.46 1.57 12.52
N GLY A 292 1.16 0.97 13.48
CA GLY A 292 2.45 1.43 13.96
C GLY A 292 3.10 0.49 14.99
N ARG A 293 4.38 0.74 15.25
CA ARG A 293 5.23 -0.11 16.10
C ARG A 293 5.02 0.05 17.60
N MET A 294 4.25 1.05 18.04
CA MET A 294 4.12 1.35 19.46
C MET A 294 3.49 0.18 20.23
N PRO A 295 4.01 -0.18 21.42
CA PRO A 295 3.48 -1.30 22.20
C PRO A 295 1.98 -1.18 22.52
N SER A 296 1.47 0.05 22.71
CA SER A 296 0.04 0.32 22.93
C SER A 296 -0.87 -0.13 21.78
N ARG A 297 -0.33 -0.29 20.56
CA ARG A 297 -1.08 -0.80 19.40
C ARG A 297 -1.45 -2.28 19.53
N LYS A 298 -0.88 -3.02 20.48
CA LYS A 298 -1.31 -4.37 20.83
C LYS A 298 -2.77 -4.44 21.27
N TYR A 299 -3.34 -3.32 21.72
CA TYR A 299 -4.76 -3.16 21.98
C TYR A 299 -5.66 -3.76 20.89
N TYR A 300 -5.30 -3.57 19.62
CA TYR A 300 -6.10 -4.07 18.49
C TYR A 300 -6.09 -5.59 18.38
N THR A 301 -4.98 -6.24 18.71
CA THR A 301 -4.90 -7.71 18.82
C THR A 301 -5.79 -8.21 19.96
N GLU A 302 -5.63 -7.64 21.14
CA GLU A 302 -6.40 -8.00 22.33
C GLU A 302 -7.90 -7.72 22.15
N PHE A 303 -8.25 -6.62 21.48
CA PHE A 303 -9.62 -6.30 21.13
C PHE A 303 -10.23 -7.36 20.20
N ALA A 304 -9.50 -7.76 19.14
CA ALA A 304 -9.97 -8.78 18.19
C ALA A 304 -10.18 -10.14 18.86
N GLU A 305 -9.27 -10.54 19.76
CA GLU A 305 -9.39 -11.79 20.55
C GLU A 305 -10.61 -11.81 21.46
N GLN A 306 -11.01 -10.64 21.99
CA GLN A 306 -12.12 -10.50 22.93
C GLN A 306 -13.45 -10.23 22.26
N LEU A 307 -13.48 -10.03 20.94
CA LEU A 307 -14.74 -9.80 20.21
C LEU A 307 -15.66 -11.03 20.31
N PRO A 308 -16.95 -10.82 20.61
CA PRO A 308 -17.95 -11.89 20.57
C PRO A 308 -17.95 -12.64 19.25
N HIS A 309 -18.30 -13.93 19.28
CA HIS A 309 -18.27 -14.80 18.09
C HIS A 309 -19.26 -14.37 16.98
N ASP A 310 -20.24 -13.56 17.30
CA ASP A 310 -21.24 -12.99 16.37
C ASP A 310 -20.79 -11.65 15.75
N CYS A 311 -19.51 -11.29 15.89
CA CYS A 311 -18.93 -10.08 15.32
C CYS A 311 -17.96 -10.41 14.19
N VAL A 312 -18.02 -9.60 13.12
CA VAL A 312 -17.13 -9.68 11.95
C VAL A 312 -16.26 -8.42 11.89
N ILE A 313 -14.97 -8.59 11.65
CA ILE A 313 -13.99 -7.52 11.46
C ILE A 313 -13.88 -7.23 9.96
N LEU A 314 -14.09 -5.96 9.57
CA LEU A 314 -13.75 -5.45 8.25
C LEU A 314 -12.42 -4.72 8.37
N THR A 315 -11.44 -5.10 7.56
CA THR A 315 -10.09 -4.53 7.64
C THR A 315 -9.52 -4.15 6.29
N CYS A 316 -8.65 -3.14 6.32
CA CYS A 316 -7.78 -2.74 5.20
C CYS A 316 -6.51 -2.11 5.76
N GLY A 317 -5.45 -2.08 4.94
CA GLY A 317 -4.16 -1.53 5.33
C GLY A 317 -3.38 -2.43 6.29
N CYS A 318 -2.22 -1.97 6.76
CA CYS A 318 -1.32 -2.75 7.61
C CYS A 318 -1.88 -3.12 8.99
N ALA A 319 -2.97 -2.48 9.44
CA ALA A 319 -3.64 -2.85 10.69
C ALA A 319 -4.09 -4.31 10.71
N LYS A 320 -4.40 -4.89 9.54
CA LYS A 320 -4.77 -6.32 9.38
C LYS A 320 -3.79 -7.27 10.07
N TYR A 321 -2.49 -6.97 10.05
CA TYR A 321 -1.46 -7.82 10.63
C TYR A 321 -1.51 -7.94 12.16
N ARG A 322 -2.37 -7.17 12.82
CA ARG A 322 -2.64 -7.34 14.25
C ARG A 322 -3.56 -8.52 14.54
N TYR A 323 -4.34 -8.98 13.55
CA TYR A 323 -5.38 -9.98 13.79
C TYR A 323 -5.65 -10.94 12.62
N ASN A 324 -5.10 -10.73 11.42
CA ASN A 324 -5.36 -11.62 10.28
C ASN A 324 -4.75 -13.02 10.40
N LYS A 325 -3.82 -13.21 11.36
CA LYS A 325 -3.21 -14.50 11.69
C LYS A 325 -3.79 -15.15 12.95
N LEU A 326 -4.75 -14.49 13.62
CA LEU A 326 -5.47 -15.04 14.75
C LEU A 326 -6.48 -16.08 14.27
N GLN A 327 -6.64 -17.15 15.04
CA GLN A 327 -7.63 -18.20 14.75
C GLN A 327 -9.02 -17.79 15.26
N LEU A 328 -9.62 -16.77 14.64
CA LEU A 328 -10.92 -16.24 15.07
C LEU A 328 -12.10 -17.07 14.56
N GLY A 329 -11.87 -17.97 13.59
CA GLY A 329 -12.90 -18.83 13.00
C GLY A 329 -13.80 -18.13 11.99
N ASP A 330 -14.95 -18.73 11.75
CA ASP A 330 -15.96 -18.25 10.79
C ASP A 330 -17.37 -18.33 11.39
N ILE A 331 -18.32 -17.71 10.69
CA ILE A 331 -19.75 -17.79 10.98
C ILE A 331 -20.42 -18.46 9.79
N GLU A 332 -20.65 -19.77 9.89
CA GLU A 332 -21.26 -20.60 8.83
C GLU A 332 -20.51 -20.43 7.48
N GLY A 333 -19.17 -20.39 7.53
CA GLY A 333 -18.31 -20.27 6.35
C GLY A 333 -18.12 -18.83 5.85
N VAL A 334 -18.47 -17.82 6.64
CA VAL A 334 -18.03 -16.43 6.44
C VAL A 334 -16.93 -16.14 7.46
N PRO A 335 -15.67 -15.92 7.03
CA PRO A 335 -14.58 -15.62 7.97
C PRO A 335 -14.90 -14.41 8.85
N ARG A 336 -14.47 -14.47 10.10
CA ARG A 336 -14.67 -13.34 11.02
C ARG A 336 -13.72 -12.16 10.77
N VAL A 337 -12.74 -12.33 9.90
CA VAL A 337 -11.89 -11.24 9.40
C VAL A 337 -12.05 -11.17 7.88
N LEU A 338 -12.62 -10.09 7.39
CA LEU A 338 -12.75 -9.79 5.98
C LEU A 338 -11.74 -8.72 5.61
N ASP A 339 -10.64 -9.13 5.01
CA ASP A 339 -9.61 -8.24 4.50
C ASP A 339 -10.05 -7.67 3.15
N ALA A 340 -10.48 -6.41 3.16
CA ALA A 340 -10.95 -5.69 1.99
C ALA A 340 -9.84 -5.34 0.99
N CYS A 341 -8.72 -6.02 1.05
CA CYS A 341 -7.57 -5.85 0.18
C CYS A 341 -6.80 -4.54 0.38
N LEU A 342 -6.33 -3.95 -0.71
CA LEU A 342 -5.59 -2.70 -0.70
C LEU A 342 -6.50 -1.53 -0.30
N LEU A 343 -5.90 -0.50 0.27
CA LEU A 343 -6.61 0.71 0.74
C LEU A 343 -7.47 1.36 -0.37
N TYR A 344 -7.10 1.18 -1.63
CA TYR A 344 -7.75 1.75 -2.80
C TYR A 344 -8.71 0.80 -3.55
N THR A 345 -8.90 -0.43 -3.11
CA THR A 345 -9.93 -1.34 -3.65
C THR A 345 -11.20 -1.37 -2.82
N SER A 346 -11.31 -0.49 -1.84
CA SER A 346 -12.50 -0.27 -1.03
C SER A 346 -12.87 1.20 -1.09
N PRO A 347 -13.56 1.66 -2.12
CA PRO A 347 -14.23 2.95 -2.06
C PRO A 347 -15.32 2.84 -0.99
N SER A 348 -15.05 3.38 0.17
CA SER A 348 -16.01 3.49 1.27
C SER A 348 -16.97 4.63 1.04
#